data_aebc18c7f169d0a561ac97862f8e63c4
#
_entry.id   aebc18c7f169d0a561ac97862f8e63c4
#
_cell.length_a   1.000
_cell.length_b   1.000
_cell.length_c   1.000
_cell.angle_alpha   90.00
_cell.angle_beta   90.00
_cell.angle_gamma   90.00
#
_symmetry.space_group_name_H-M   'P 1'
#
loop_
_entity.id
_entity.type
_entity.pdbx_description
1 polymer ?
#
loop_
_entity_poly.entity_id
_entity_poly.type
_entity_poly.pdbx_seq_one_letter_code
_entity_poly.pdbx_strand_id
1 'polypeptide(L)'
;MEVNKLILTVKEKIEKNVITQNVIVKDKTYLHKKHSSHQPGKFHLELIIKSEELSKYNKIQATKKIYEILDDEIKNYIHSIQILIG
;
A
#
# COMPACT_ATOMS: atom_id res chain seq x y z
N MET A 1 3.71 14.19 -4.61
CA MET A 1 2.99 13.30 -5.59
C MET A 1 1.50 13.38 -5.33
N GLU A 2 0.72 13.47 -6.38
CA GLU A 2 -0.74 13.52 -6.27
C GLU A 2 -1.26 12.11 -5.94
N VAL A 3 -2.36 12.03 -5.16
CA VAL A 3 -2.84 10.74 -4.62
C VAL A 3 -3.22 9.72 -5.70
N ASN A 4 -3.83 10.14 -6.78
CA ASN A 4 -4.21 9.20 -7.85
C ASN A 4 -2.98 8.61 -8.53
N LYS A 5 -1.93 9.41 -8.69
CA LYS A 5 -0.66 8.95 -9.23
C LYS A 5 0.02 7.98 -8.26
N LEU A 6 -0.06 8.26 -6.97
CA LEU A 6 0.49 7.36 -5.94
C LEU A 6 -0.22 6.02 -5.96
N ILE A 7 -1.55 6.02 -6.01
CA ILE A 7 -2.36 4.80 -6.09
C ILE A 7 -1.95 3.96 -7.29
N LEU A 8 -1.81 4.58 -8.45
CA LEU A 8 -1.41 3.89 -9.68
C LEU A 8 0.01 3.32 -9.55
N THR A 9 0.93 4.10 -9.00
CA THR A 9 2.32 3.67 -8.79
C THR A 9 2.40 2.46 -7.87
N VAL A 10 1.68 2.49 -6.76
CA VAL A 10 1.63 1.38 -5.80
C VAL A 10 1.09 0.11 -6.48
N LYS A 11 -0.02 0.24 -7.18
CA LYS A 11 -0.63 -0.88 -7.88
C LYS A 11 0.30 -1.48 -8.91
N GLU A 12 0.93 -0.65 -9.74
CA GLU A 12 1.84 -1.11 -10.77
C GLU A 12 3.07 -1.82 -10.20
N LYS A 13 3.66 -1.28 -9.14
CA LYS A 13 4.83 -1.91 -8.50
C LYS A 13 4.51 -3.28 -7.94
N ILE A 14 3.34 -3.42 -7.32
CA ILE A 14 2.92 -4.72 -6.77
C ILE A 14 2.68 -5.70 -7.91
N GLU A 15 1.94 -5.31 -8.92
CA GLU A 15 1.64 -6.17 -10.07
C GLU A 15 2.91 -6.60 -10.83
N LYS A 16 3.92 -5.75 -10.82
CA LYS A 16 5.20 -6.02 -11.51
C LYS A 16 6.07 -7.01 -10.73
N ASN A 17 5.98 -7.03 -9.41
CA ASN A 17 6.86 -7.81 -8.54
C ASN A 17 6.20 -9.05 -7.94
N VAL A 18 4.90 -9.16 -8.00
CA VAL A 18 4.12 -10.25 -7.42
C VAL A 18 3.03 -10.65 -8.41
N ILE A 19 2.84 -11.95 -8.58
CA ILE A 19 1.72 -12.45 -9.38
C ILE A 19 0.44 -12.26 -8.56
N THR A 20 -0.47 -11.43 -9.06
CA THR A 20 -1.70 -11.08 -8.35
C THR A 20 -2.94 -11.38 -9.19
N GLN A 21 -4.02 -11.79 -8.53
CA GLN A 21 -5.34 -11.92 -9.12
C GLN A 21 -6.09 -10.60 -9.04
N ASN A 22 -5.85 -9.83 -7.99
CA ASN A 22 -6.47 -8.52 -7.83
C ASN A 22 -5.65 -7.64 -6.88
N VAL A 23 -5.59 -6.35 -7.19
CA VAL A 23 -4.96 -5.34 -6.32
C VAL A 23 -5.88 -4.13 -6.26
N ILE A 24 -6.31 -3.76 -5.06
CA ILE A 24 -7.13 -2.57 -4.83
C ILE A 24 -6.37 -1.66 -3.86
N VAL A 25 -6.22 -0.40 -4.23
CA VAL A 25 -5.60 0.62 -3.39
C VAL A 25 -6.62 1.70 -3.11
N LYS A 26 -6.87 1.96 -1.84
CA LYS A 26 -7.85 2.97 -1.41
C LYS A 26 -7.15 4.08 -0.63
N ASP A 27 -7.54 5.32 -0.90
CA ASP A 27 -7.10 6.47 -0.11
C ASP A 27 -8.01 6.63 1.09
N LYS A 28 -7.44 6.49 2.28
CA LYS A 28 -8.16 6.64 3.56
C LYS A 28 -7.71 7.90 4.30
N THR A 29 -7.03 8.81 3.64
CA THR A 29 -6.49 10.03 4.25
C THR A 29 -7.59 10.86 4.92
N TYR A 30 -8.79 10.88 4.35
CA TYR A 30 -9.91 11.64 4.90
C TYR A 30 -10.28 11.21 6.32
N LEU A 31 -9.99 9.98 6.73
CA LEU A 31 -10.24 9.49 8.08
C LEU A 31 -9.28 10.09 9.10
N HIS A 32 -8.17 10.68 8.65
CA HIS A 32 -7.09 11.16 9.50
C HIS A 32 -6.88 12.68 9.43
N LYS A 33 -7.61 13.39 8.59
CA LYS A 33 -7.41 14.82 8.36
C LYS A 33 -7.58 15.69 9.61
N LYS A 34 -8.36 15.24 10.56
CA LYS A 34 -8.61 15.96 11.82
C LYS A 34 -7.60 15.63 12.92
N HIS A 35 -6.72 14.69 12.68
CA HIS A 35 -5.69 14.32 13.66
C HIS A 35 -4.52 15.30 13.61
N SER A 36 -3.98 15.61 14.77
CA SER A 36 -2.83 16.52 14.88
C SER A 36 -1.58 15.94 14.20
N SER A 37 -1.52 14.62 14.01
CA SER A 37 -0.41 13.96 13.34
C SER A 37 -0.51 13.98 11.82
N HIS A 38 -1.59 14.53 11.26
CA HIS A 38 -1.73 14.61 9.80
C HIS A 38 -0.63 15.49 9.20
N GLN A 39 0.06 14.98 8.20
CA GLN A 39 1.13 15.67 7.49
C GLN A 39 0.69 15.92 6.04
N PRO A 40 0.67 17.21 5.59
CA PRO A 40 0.38 17.49 4.18
C PRO A 40 1.35 16.78 3.25
N GLY A 41 0.83 16.23 2.14
CA GLY A 41 1.64 15.50 1.16
C GLY A 41 1.93 14.06 1.50
N LYS A 42 1.45 13.58 2.67
CA LYS A 42 1.52 12.17 3.03
C LYS A 42 0.11 11.59 3.19
N PHE A 43 -0.05 10.36 2.78
CA PHE A 43 -1.36 9.73 2.66
C PHE A 43 -1.49 8.49 3.54
N HIS A 44 -2.73 8.18 3.89
CA HIS A 44 -3.09 6.93 4.58
C HIS A 44 -3.79 6.03 3.56
N LEU A 45 -3.20 4.89 3.26
CA LEU A 45 -3.69 3.99 2.22
C LEU A 45 -4.16 2.66 2.80
N GLU A 46 -5.14 2.05 2.15
CA GLU A 46 -5.52 0.67 2.39
C GLU A 46 -5.24 -0.11 1.12
N LEU A 47 -4.48 -1.19 1.26
CA LEU A 47 -4.07 -2.04 0.15
C LEU A 47 -4.69 -3.42 0.34
N ILE A 48 -5.49 -3.83 -0.63
CA ILE A 48 -6.13 -5.14 -0.63
C ILE A 48 -5.57 -5.95 -1.79
N ILE A 49 -4.92 -7.06 -1.48
CA ILE A 49 -4.26 -7.90 -2.48
C ILE A 49 -4.83 -9.30 -2.42
N LYS A 50 -5.24 -9.81 -3.58
CA LYS A 50 -5.51 -11.24 -3.76
C LYS A 50 -4.38 -11.83 -4.58
N SER A 51 -3.60 -12.74 -3.98
CA SER A 51 -2.42 -13.33 -4.62
C SER A 51 -2.18 -14.73 -4.10
N GLU A 52 -2.21 -15.70 -4.99
CA GLU A 52 -1.83 -17.08 -4.64
C GLU A 52 -0.35 -17.16 -4.28
N GLU A 53 0.50 -16.36 -4.94
CA GLU A 53 1.92 -16.31 -4.62
C GLU A 53 2.15 -15.88 -3.17
N LEU A 54 1.49 -14.80 -2.73
CA LEU A 54 1.64 -14.30 -1.36
C LEU A 54 0.98 -15.22 -0.33
N SER A 55 -0.03 -15.98 -0.71
CA SER A 55 -0.69 -16.92 0.21
C SER A 55 0.20 -18.06 0.65
N LYS A 56 1.31 -18.29 -0.05
CA LYS A 56 2.31 -19.31 0.32
C LYS A 56 3.21 -18.88 1.46
N TYR A 57 3.22 -17.59 1.79
CA TYR A 57 3.98 -17.04 2.90
C TYR A 57 3.07 -16.86 4.11
N ASN A 58 3.65 -16.83 5.32
CA ASN A 58 2.87 -16.40 6.46
C ASN A 58 2.60 -14.89 6.35
N LYS A 59 1.67 -14.38 7.17
CA LYS A 59 1.24 -12.99 7.10
C LYS A 59 2.40 -12.00 7.28
N ILE A 60 3.30 -12.29 8.22
CA ILE A 60 4.44 -11.42 8.51
C ILE A 60 5.38 -11.34 7.31
N GLN A 61 5.71 -12.48 6.71
CA GLN A 61 6.60 -12.54 5.55
C GLN A 61 5.98 -11.86 4.33
N ALA A 62 4.69 -12.09 4.08
CA ALA A 62 4.00 -11.47 2.96
C ALA A 62 3.95 -9.95 3.11
N THR A 63 3.64 -9.46 4.31
CA THR A 63 3.61 -8.03 4.60
C THR A 63 4.98 -7.40 4.41
N LYS A 64 6.03 -8.06 4.92
CA LYS A 64 7.41 -7.59 4.76
C LYS A 64 7.79 -7.46 3.29
N LYS A 65 7.40 -8.41 2.46
CA LYS A 65 7.66 -8.36 1.02
C LYS A 65 7.01 -7.14 0.37
N ILE A 66 5.77 -6.82 0.75
CA ILE A 66 5.08 -5.64 0.24
C ILE A 66 5.80 -4.36 0.69
N TYR A 67 6.21 -4.26 1.95
CA TYR A 67 6.97 -3.11 2.43
C TYR A 67 8.28 -2.92 1.66
N GLU A 68 8.97 -3.98 1.33
CA GLU A 68 10.20 -3.91 0.54
C GLU A 68 9.93 -3.38 -0.88
N ILE A 69 8.85 -3.85 -1.51
CA ILE A 69 8.45 -3.40 -2.85
C ILE A 69 8.12 -1.90 -2.86
N LEU A 70 7.45 -1.43 -1.81
CA LEU A 70 6.96 -0.06 -1.72
C LEU A 70 7.86 0.86 -0.88
N ASP A 71 9.10 0.49 -0.65
CA ASP A 71 10.01 1.20 0.25
C ASP A 71 10.08 2.70 -0.03
N ASP A 72 10.28 3.10 -1.29
CA ASP A 72 10.38 4.51 -1.66
C ASP A 72 9.07 5.26 -1.39
N GLU A 73 7.95 4.66 -1.74
CA GLU A 73 6.64 5.28 -1.56
C GLU A 73 6.30 5.43 -0.08
N ILE A 74 6.62 4.41 0.71
CA ILE A 74 6.37 4.45 2.16
C ILE A 74 7.19 5.56 2.82
N LYS A 75 8.46 5.70 2.45
CA LYS A 75 9.32 6.74 3.02
C LYS A 75 8.90 8.15 2.64
N ASN A 76 8.45 8.35 1.41
CA ASN A 76 8.28 9.68 0.84
C ASN A 76 6.83 10.17 0.80
N TYR A 77 5.86 9.28 0.67
CA TYR A 77 4.48 9.68 0.36
C TYR A 77 3.42 9.04 1.24
N ILE A 78 3.74 7.97 1.95
CA ILE A 78 2.75 7.22 2.73
C ILE A 78 3.05 7.38 4.21
N HIS A 79 2.09 7.93 4.96
CA HIS A 79 2.19 8.05 6.42
C HIS A 79 1.85 6.72 7.09
N SER A 80 0.79 6.07 6.64
CA SER A 80 0.43 4.73 7.12
C SER A 80 -0.21 3.92 5.99
N ILE A 81 -0.02 2.61 6.05
CA ILE A 81 -0.60 1.70 5.07
C ILE A 81 -1.15 0.46 5.80
N GLN A 82 -2.40 0.14 5.53
CA GLN A 82 -3.01 -1.09 5.99
C GLN A 82 -2.98 -2.09 4.84
N ILE A 83 -2.45 -3.28 5.09
CA ILE A 83 -2.29 -4.31 4.06
C ILE A 83 -3.17 -5.50 4.41
N LEU A 84 -4.10 -5.82 3.51
CA LEU A 84 -4.99 -6.97 3.62
C LEU A 84 -4.67 -7.92 2.47
N ILE A 85 -4.22 -9.13 2.82
CA ILE A 85 -3.86 -10.16 1.84
C ILE A 85 -4.84 -11.32 1.99
N GLY A 86 -5.56 -11.59 0.89
CA GLY A 86 -6.53 -12.67 0.84
C GLY A 86 -6.11 -13.80 -0.08
#